data_6a9b826380cc5ace6c4d269f3e5cd19c
#
_entry.id   6a9b826380cc5ace6c4d269f3e5cd19c
#
_cell.length_a   1.000
_cell.length_b   1.000
_cell.length_c   1.000
_cell.angle_alpha   90.00
_cell.angle_beta   90.00
_cell.angle_gamma   90.00
#
_symmetry.space_group_name_H-M   'P 1'
#
loop_
_entity.id
_entity.type
_entity.pdbx_description
1 polymer ?
#
loop_
_entity_poly.entity_id
_entity_poly.type
_entity_poly.pdbx_seq_one_letter_code
_entity_poly.pdbx_strand_id
1 'polypeptide(L)'
;MLTFGGAHSNHIAATAAAGKQFGFQTIGLIRGEAAQTLNPTLQYAVDCGMHLRYVSREDYRDKNSKGFAEKYLLDFSEYYLIPEGGTNLLAVKGCEEILSDVEIDFDFVCCAVGTGGTISGLINSLKPHQRAIGFSSLKGADFLIEEIAKYVINSKWNLNLDYHFGGYAKVNSALIDFINYFKTIHHIPLDPVYTGKMLFGLWDLIEKDYFRRGSTIIAIHSGGLQGIEGMNQRIKNKGLQIL
;
A
#
# COMPACT_ATOMS: atom_id res chain seq x y z
N MET A 1 16.98 -8.92 6.35
CA MET A 1 16.32 -8.33 5.16
C MET A 1 16.47 -6.82 5.17
N LEU A 2 16.67 -6.21 4.01
CA LEU A 2 16.80 -4.76 3.86
C LEU A 2 15.71 -4.24 2.92
N THR A 3 15.10 -3.11 3.25
CA THR A 3 14.10 -2.47 2.40
C THR A 3 14.11 -0.95 2.48
N PHE A 4 13.29 -0.32 1.66
CA PHE A 4 13.20 1.13 1.50
C PHE A 4 11.80 1.65 1.81
N GLY A 5 11.71 2.86 2.35
CA GLY A 5 10.42 3.52 2.53
C GLY A 5 10.52 4.93 3.08
N GLY A 6 9.42 5.66 3.01
CA GLY A 6 9.27 6.93 3.73
C GLY A 6 8.90 6.70 5.21
N ALA A 7 8.94 7.76 6.00
CA ALA A 7 8.66 7.72 7.44
C ALA A 7 7.25 7.19 7.82
N HIS A 8 6.30 7.21 6.92
CA HIS A 8 4.93 6.69 7.12
C HIS A 8 4.62 5.48 6.22
N SER A 9 5.64 4.72 5.83
CA SER A 9 5.50 3.60 4.89
C SER A 9 4.86 2.39 5.56
N ASN A 10 3.71 1.94 5.02
CA ASN A 10 3.08 0.68 5.43
C ASN A 10 3.99 -0.52 5.17
N HIS A 11 4.79 -0.46 4.10
CA HIS A 11 5.75 -1.49 3.76
C HIS A 11 6.87 -1.62 4.80
N ILE A 12 7.38 -0.51 5.34
CA ILE A 12 8.37 -0.51 6.44
C ILE A 12 7.76 -1.21 7.67
N ALA A 13 6.55 -0.82 8.07
CA ALA A 13 5.86 -1.42 9.22
C ALA A 13 5.63 -2.93 9.02
N ALA A 14 5.16 -3.34 7.85
CA ALA A 14 4.90 -4.74 7.53
C ALA A 14 6.18 -5.58 7.51
N THR A 15 7.27 -5.05 6.94
CA THR A 15 8.58 -5.74 6.91
C THR A 15 9.13 -5.91 8.33
N ALA A 16 9.00 -4.90 9.19
CA ALA A 16 9.42 -4.97 10.59
C ALA A 16 8.62 -6.02 11.36
N ALA A 17 7.29 -6.03 11.21
CA ALA A 17 6.41 -7.01 11.82
C ALA A 17 6.75 -8.45 11.38
N ALA A 18 7.00 -8.66 10.09
CA ALA A 18 7.42 -9.95 9.56
C ALA A 18 8.76 -10.40 10.17
N GLY A 19 9.73 -9.50 10.31
CA GLY A 19 11.01 -9.80 10.96
C GLY A 19 10.82 -10.30 12.39
N LYS A 20 9.98 -9.61 13.16
CA LYS A 20 9.63 -10.01 14.54
C LYS A 20 8.91 -11.35 14.58
N GLN A 21 7.95 -11.57 13.69
CA GLN A 21 7.13 -12.78 13.68
C GLN A 21 7.91 -14.01 13.24
N PHE A 22 8.77 -13.88 12.23
CA PHE A 22 9.49 -14.99 11.62
C PHE A 22 10.96 -15.10 12.04
N GLY A 23 11.43 -14.25 12.97
CA GLY A 23 12.74 -14.37 13.59
C GLY A 23 13.93 -13.95 12.70
N PHE A 24 13.75 -13.01 11.75
CA PHE A 24 14.84 -12.47 10.95
C PHE A 24 15.07 -10.98 11.19
N GLN A 25 16.33 -10.56 11.05
CA GLN A 25 16.70 -9.14 11.20
C GLN A 25 16.19 -8.32 10.02
N THR A 26 15.75 -7.10 10.33
CA THR A 26 15.25 -6.14 9.33
C THR A 26 15.98 -4.80 9.40
N ILE A 27 16.25 -4.21 8.24
CA ILE A 27 16.88 -2.91 8.07
C ILE A 27 15.99 -2.07 7.16
N GLY A 28 15.56 -0.91 7.64
CA GLY A 28 14.79 0.06 6.87
C GLY A 28 15.65 1.25 6.46
N LEU A 29 15.85 1.45 5.16
CA LEU A 29 16.44 2.68 4.61
C LEU A 29 15.33 3.72 4.46
N ILE A 30 15.30 4.68 5.39
CA ILE A 30 14.21 5.64 5.54
C ILE A 30 14.55 6.92 4.79
N ARG A 31 13.68 7.32 3.87
CA ARG A 31 13.81 8.55 3.09
C ARG A 31 13.63 9.78 3.96
N GLY A 32 14.64 10.61 4.08
CA GLY A 32 14.67 11.88 4.82
C GLY A 32 15.59 11.84 6.01
N GLU A 33 15.64 12.94 6.74
CA GLU A 33 16.49 13.12 7.91
C GLU A 33 15.88 12.45 9.15
N ALA A 34 16.74 12.06 10.09
CA ALA A 34 16.32 11.58 11.39
C ALA A 34 15.58 12.67 12.15
N ALA A 35 14.36 12.38 12.60
CA ALA A 35 13.63 13.27 13.49
C ALA A 35 14.04 13.03 14.95
N GLN A 36 13.91 14.07 15.79
CA GLN A 36 14.18 13.95 17.23
C GLN A 36 13.24 12.94 17.92
N THR A 37 12.00 12.85 17.44
CA THR A 37 11.01 11.87 17.90
C THR A 37 10.52 11.08 16.70
N LEU A 38 10.42 9.75 16.88
CA LEU A 38 9.87 8.87 15.87
C LEU A 38 8.35 9.08 15.77
N ASN A 39 7.83 9.04 14.55
CA ASN A 39 6.39 8.92 14.37
C ASN A 39 5.92 7.50 14.70
N PRO A 40 4.60 7.25 14.88
CA PRO A 40 4.09 5.95 15.28
C PRO A 40 4.52 4.79 14.37
N THR A 41 4.62 5.01 13.06
CA THR A 41 5.04 3.98 12.09
C THR A 41 6.50 3.55 12.31
N LEU A 42 7.41 4.50 12.45
CA LEU A 42 8.82 4.20 12.69
C LEU A 42 9.06 3.68 14.11
N GLN A 43 8.32 4.19 15.10
CA GLN A 43 8.37 3.67 16.45
C GLN A 43 7.96 2.20 16.48
N TYR A 44 6.84 1.85 15.84
CA TYR A 44 6.40 0.47 15.70
C TYR A 44 7.45 -0.41 15.02
N ALA A 45 8.11 0.10 13.98
CA ALA A 45 9.17 -0.64 13.28
C ALA A 45 10.36 -0.93 14.22
N VAL A 46 10.78 0.04 15.03
CA VAL A 46 11.83 -0.13 16.04
C VAL A 46 11.40 -1.11 17.13
N ASP A 47 10.17 -1.02 17.62
CA ASP A 47 9.61 -1.94 18.62
C ASP A 47 9.52 -3.40 18.11
N CYS A 48 9.44 -3.56 16.80
CA CYS A 48 9.56 -4.86 16.13
C CYS A 48 11.01 -5.31 15.91
N GLY A 49 12.02 -4.49 16.27
CA GLY A 49 13.43 -4.81 16.13
C GLY A 49 14.08 -4.38 14.81
N MET A 50 13.43 -3.52 14.02
CA MET A 50 14.01 -3.00 12.77
C MET A 50 15.10 -1.97 13.05
N HIS A 51 16.24 -2.13 12.39
CA HIS A 51 17.30 -1.12 12.36
C HIS A 51 16.96 -0.03 11.33
N LEU A 52 16.82 1.21 11.77
CA LEU A 52 16.59 2.35 10.87
C LEU A 52 17.89 2.99 10.43
N ARG A 53 18.03 3.27 9.14
CA ARG A 53 19.09 4.08 8.54
C ARG A 53 18.44 5.18 7.71
N TYR A 54 18.83 6.41 7.92
CA TYR A 54 18.25 7.54 7.22
C TYR A 54 19.07 7.87 5.97
N VAL A 55 18.36 8.17 4.90
CA VAL A 55 18.92 8.48 3.59
C VAL A 55 18.35 9.81 3.14
N SER A 56 19.21 10.75 2.77
CA SER A 56 18.79 12.06 2.28
C SER A 56 17.79 11.91 1.13
N ARG A 57 16.90 12.89 0.95
CA ARG A 57 15.95 12.84 -0.15
C ARG A 57 16.63 12.87 -1.52
N GLU A 58 17.80 13.44 -1.61
CA GLU A 58 18.62 13.51 -2.80
C GLU A 58 19.19 12.14 -3.12
N ASP A 59 19.95 11.55 -2.20
CA ASP A 59 20.56 10.22 -2.39
C ASP A 59 19.48 9.14 -2.62
N TYR A 60 18.34 9.23 -1.96
CA TYR A 60 17.26 8.25 -2.10
C TYR A 60 16.72 8.10 -3.53
N ARG A 61 16.96 9.08 -4.42
CA ARG A 61 16.59 8.97 -5.84
C ARG A 61 17.37 7.88 -6.55
N ASP A 62 18.59 7.64 -6.08
CA ASP A 62 19.53 6.67 -6.65
C ASP A 62 19.44 5.28 -5.99
N LYS A 63 18.41 5.04 -5.16
CA LYS A 63 18.24 3.79 -4.38
C LYS A 63 18.30 2.49 -5.20
N ASN A 64 17.99 2.56 -6.48
CA ASN A 64 18.03 1.41 -7.40
C ASN A 64 19.39 1.24 -8.08
N SER A 65 20.36 2.13 -7.83
CA SER A 65 21.71 2.00 -8.39
C SER A 65 22.47 0.87 -7.72
N LYS A 66 23.33 0.21 -8.49
CA LYS A 66 24.21 -0.84 -7.97
C LYS A 66 25.12 -0.29 -6.89
N GLY A 67 25.22 -0.98 -5.77
CA GLY A 67 26.08 -0.57 -4.65
C GLY A 67 25.47 0.53 -3.76
N PHE A 68 24.21 0.92 -4.00
CA PHE A 68 23.58 1.95 -3.17
C PHE A 68 23.35 1.46 -1.73
N ALA A 69 22.81 0.27 -1.57
CA ALA A 69 22.46 -0.28 -0.26
C ALA A 69 23.72 -0.48 0.61
N GLU A 70 24.82 -0.89 0.00
CA GLU A 70 26.11 -1.17 0.67
C GLU A 70 26.68 0.04 1.40
N LYS A 71 26.43 1.26 0.92
CA LYS A 71 26.84 2.50 1.58
C LYS A 71 26.26 2.67 2.99
N TYR A 72 25.11 2.01 3.26
CA TYR A 72 24.35 2.13 4.49
C TYR A 72 24.40 0.87 5.36
N LEU A 73 25.16 -0.16 4.93
CA LEU A 73 25.20 -1.49 5.55
C LEU A 73 26.53 -1.81 6.22
N LEU A 74 27.26 -0.82 6.69
CA LEU A 74 28.62 -0.95 7.24
C LEU A 74 28.80 -2.08 8.27
N ASP A 75 27.73 -2.48 8.94
CA ASP A 75 27.73 -3.48 10.02
C ASP A 75 27.11 -4.83 9.59
N PHE A 76 26.74 -5.01 8.31
CA PHE A 76 26.04 -6.21 7.82
C PHE A 76 26.72 -6.77 6.58
N SER A 77 27.16 -8.03 6.65
CA SER A 77 27.89 -8.71 5.57
C SER A 77 26.96 -9.31 4.50
N GLU A 78 25.73 -9.69 4.87
CA GLU A 78 24.77 -10.35 3.98
C GLU A 78 23.37 -9.77 4.21
N TYR A 79 22.64 -9.55 3.11
CA TYR A 79 21.25 -9.10 3.17
C TYR A 79 20.45 -9.57 1.95
N TYR A 80 19.16 -9.78 2.16
CA TYR A 80 18.21 -9.92 1.08
C TYR A 80 17.51 -8.59 0.86
N LEU A 81 17.60 -8.05 -0.36
CA LEU A 81 17.02 -6.77 -0.74
C LEU A 81 15.56 -6.95 -1.16
N ILE A 82 14.66 -6.23 -0.46
CA ILE A 82 13.26 -6.07 -0.85
C ILE A 82 13.11 -4.66 -1.46
N PRO A 83 12.62 -4.52 -2.69
CA PRO A 83 12.45 -3.21 -3.32
C PRO A 83 11.43 -2.34 -2.58
N GLU A 84 11.47 -1.02 -2.82
CA GLU A 84 10.48 -0.11 -2.25
C GLU A 84 9.05 -0.55 -2.61
N GLY A 85 8.17 -0.64 -1.59
CA GLY A 85 6.80 -1.15 -1.75
C GLY A 85 6.69 -2.67 -1.88
N GLY A 86 7.80 -3.40 -1.88
CA GLY A 86 7.83 -4.85 -1.77
C GLY A 86 7.58 -5.64 -3.05
N THR A 87 7.33 -5.00 -4.19
CA THR A 87 6.92 -5.70 -5.41
C THR A 87 8.09 -6.46 -6.06
N ASN A 88 7.99 -7.77 -6.07
CA ASN A 88 8.83 -8.70 -6.82
C ASN A 88 8.06 -10.01 -7.07
N LEU A 89 8.63 -10.96 -7.79
CA LEU A 89 7.97 -12.23 -8.13
C LEU A 89 7.53 -13.04 -6.90
N LEU A 90 8.34 -13.07 -5.83
CA LEU A 90 7.98 -13.79 -4.60
C LEU A 90 6.84 -13.12 -3.86
N ALA A 91 6.82 -11.79 -3.82
CA ALA A 91 5.74 -11.04 -3.21
C ALA A 91 4.42 -11.21 -3.99
N VAL A 92 4.47 -11.19 -5.32
CA VAL A 92 3.30 -11.48 -6.17
C VAL A 92 2.77 -12.87 -5.89
N LYS A 93 3.64 -13.89 -5.83
CA LYS A 93 3.26 -15.26 -5.49
C LYS A 93 2.62 -15.34 -4.09
N GLY A 94 3.17 -14.66 -3.09
CA GLY A 94 2.55 -14.58 -1.77
C GLY A 94 1.17 -13.91 -1.78
N CYS A 95 0.97 -12.90 -2.65
CA CYS A 95 -0.33 -12.25 -2.79
C CYS A 95 -1.38 -13.11 -3.53
N GLU A 96 -1.00 -14.18 -4.23
CA GLU A 96 -1.93 -15.15 -4.81
C GLU A 96 -2.74 -15.89 -3.72
N GLU A 97 -2.21 -15.98 -2.51
CA GLU A 97 -2.83 -16.66 -1.38
C GLU A 97 -3.89 -15.80 -0.64
N ILE A 98 -4.01 -14.50 -0.93
CA ILE A 98 -4.92 -13.58 -0.23
C ILE A 98 -6.38 -14.06 -0.31
N LEU A 99 -6.77 -14.69 -1.42
CA LEU A 99 -8.13 -15.16 -1.66
C LEU A 99 -8.33 -16.64 -1.32
N SER A 100 -7.32 -17.36 -0.82
CA SER A 100 -7.40 -18.81 -0.57
C SER A 100 -8.47 -19.19 0.45
N ASP A 101 -8.70 -18.34 1.46
CA ASP A 101 -9.67 -18.57 2.53
C ASP A 101 -11.05 -17.92 2.24
N VAL A 102 -11.24 -17.36 1.05
CA VAL A 102 -12.51 -16.76 0.64
C VAL A 102 -13.42 -17.85 0.06
N GLU A 103 -14.39 -18.31 0.86
CA GLU A 103 -15.30 -19.37 0.48
C GLU A 103 -16.44 -18.93 -0.44
N ILE A 104 -16.81 -17.63 -0.41
CA ILE A 104 -17.88 -17.09 -1.25
C ILE A 104 -17.40 -16.93 -2.69
N ASP A 105 -18.24 -17.30 -3.64
CA ASP A 105 -17.98 -16.96 -5.04
C ASP A 105 -18.24 -15.48 -5.29
N PHE A 106 -17.44 -14.85 -6.15
CA PHE A 106 -17.52 -13.41 -6.42
C PHE A 106 -17.23 -13.10 -7.88
N ASP A 107 -17.72 -11.94 -8.31
CA ASP A 107 -17.53 -11.44 -9.68
C ASP A 107 -16.29 -10.52 -9.76
N PHE A 108 -16.06 -9.70 -8.73
CA PHE A 108 -15.01 -8.70 -8.70
C PHE A 108 -14.22 -8.73 -7.41
N VAL A 109 -12.91 -8.52 -7.53
CA VAL A 109 -12.03 -8.18 -6.40
C VAL A 109 -11.42 -6.80 -6.64
N CYS A 110 -11.49 -5.95 -5.61
CA CYS A 110 -11.00 -4.58 -5.65
C CYS A 110 -9.86 -4.38 -4.64
N CYS A 111 -8.78 -3.75 -5.05
CA CYS A 111 -7.71 -3.36 -4.12
C CYS A 111 -7.11 -2.00 -4.48
N ALA A 112 -6.54 -1.33 -3.48
CA ALA A 112 -5.73 -0.15 -3.68
C ALA A 112 -4.37 -0.51 -4.29
N VAL A 113 -3.88 0.33 -5.20
CA VAL A 113 -2.64 0.08 -5.93
C VAL A 113 -1.62 1.18 -5.64
N GLY A 114 -0.47 0.76 -5.10
CA GLY A 114 0.74 1.58 -4.97
C GLY A 114 1.78 1.21 -6.03
N THR A 115 2.39 0.05 -5.89
CA THR A 115 3.43 -0.48 -6.79
C THR A 115 2.97 -1.66 -7.65
N GLY A 116 1.75 -2.14 -7.47
CA GLY A 116 1.15 -3.18 -8.30
C GLY A 116 1.32 -4.62 -7.81
N GLY A 117 2.15 -4.89 -6.80
CA GLY A 117 2.41 -6.27 -6.35
C GLY A 117 1.17 -7.02 -5.87
N THR A 118 0.37 -6.41 -5.00
CA THR A 118 -0.85 -7.03 -4.45
C THR A 118 -1.86 -7.35 -5.54
N ILE A 119 -2.16 -6.38 -6.41
CA ILE A 119 -3.13 -6.63 -7.49
C ILE A 119 -2.64 -7.69 -8.46
N SER A 120 -1.33 -7.76 -8.74
CA SER A 120 -0.76 -8.79 -9.61
C SER A 120 -1.01 -10.20 -9.06
N GLY A 121 -0.80 -10.42 -7.75
CA GLY A 121 -1.11 -11.70 -7.12
C GLY A 121 -2.61 -12.02 -7.14
N LEU A 122 -3.46 -11.04 -6.82
CA LEU A 122 -4.92 -11.21 -6.92
C LEU A 122 -5.34 -11.61 -8.33
N ILE A 123 -4.81 -10.95 -9.38
CA ILE A 123 -5.11 -11.27 -10.78
C ILE A 123 -4.75 -12.71 -11.12
N ASN A 124 -3.59 -13.18 -10.67
CA ASN A 124 -3.11 -14.53 -10.97
C ASN A 124 -3.94 -15.62 -10.28
N SER A 125 -4.60 -15.31 -9.16
CA SER A 125 -5.47 -16.26 -8.43
C SER A 125 -6.92 -16.30 -8.91
N LEU A 126 -7.32 -15.46 -9.89
CA LEU A 126 -8.70 -15.35 -10.35
C LEU A 126 -9.19 -16.59 -11.12
N LYS A 127 -10.42 -16.99 -10.82
CA LYS A 127 -11.18 -17.94 -11.64
C LYS A 127 -11.60 -17.32 -13.00
N PRO A 128 -12.00 -18.14 -14.00
CA PRO A 128 -12.33 -17.65 -15.34
C PRO A 128 -13.38 -16.54 -15.42
N HIS A 129 -14.36 -16.49 -14.54
CA HIS A 129 -15.44 -15.49 -14.53
C HIS A 129 -15.11 -14.24 -13.71
N GLN A 130 -14.11 -14.31 -12.83
CA GLN A 130 -13.75 -13.24 -11.91
C GLN A 130 -12.89 -12.16 -12.58
N ARG A 131 -12.95 -10.94 -12.06
CA ARG A 131 -12.18 -9.79 -12.52
C ARG A 131 -11.56 -9.02 -11.35
N ALA A 132 -10.39 -8.43 -11.57
CA ALA A 132 -9.77 -7.52 -10.60
C ALA A 132 -9.91 -6.06 -11.04
N ILE A 133 -10.14 -5.17 -10.07
CA ILE A 133 -10.11 -3.71 -10.28
C ILE A 133 -9.14 -3.11 -9.27
N GLY A 134 -8.05 -2.55 -9.79
CA GLY A 134 -7.10 -1.76 -9.00
C GLY A 134 -7.52 -0.29 -8.96
N PHE A 135 -7.32 0.36 -7.82
CA PHE A 135 -7.52 1.80 -7.68
C PHE A 135 -6.17 2.45 -7.34
N SER A 136 -5.62 3.18 -8.30
CA SER A 136 -4.33 3.84 -8.09
C SER A 136 -4.45 4.99 -7.10
N SER A 137 -3.56 5.01 -6.12
CA SER A 137 -3.40 6.14 -5.20
C SER A 137 -2.50 7.25 -5.76
N LEU A 138 -1.90 7.05 -6.94
CA LEU A 138 -0.94 7.95 -7.58
C LEU A 138 -1.61 8.74 -8.70
N LYS A 139 -1.21 9.99 -8.89
CA LYS A 139 -1.57 10.78 -10.07
C LYS A 139 -0.59 10.48 -11.21
N GLY A 140 -1.10 10.33 -12.44
CA GLY A 140 -0.28 10.01 -13.61
C GLY A 140 0.36 8.63 -13.54
N ALA A 141 -0.41 7.65 -13.10
CA ALA A 141 0.05 6.29 -12.81
C ALA A 141 -0.17 5.31 -13.96
N ASP A 142 -0.25 5.80 -15.20
CA ASP A 142 -0.42 4.97 -16.40
C ASP A 142 0.69 3.90 -16.53
N PHE A 143 1.90 4.24 -16.07
CA PHE A 143 3.04 3.31 -16.05
C PHE A 143 2.78 2.04 -15.22
N LEU A 144 1.86 2.08 -14.25
CA LEU A 144 1.51 0.91 -13.45
C LEU A 144 0.86 -0.19 -14.28
N ILE A 145 0.25 0.14 -15.40
CA ILE A 145 -0.32 -0.86 -16.33
C ILE A 145 0.81 -1.76 -16.85
N GLU A 146 1.91 -1.17 -17.28
CA GLU A 146 3.08 -1.90 -17.76
C GLU A 146 3.78 -2.64 -16.61
N GLU A 147 3.88 -2.03 -15.41
CA GLU A 147 4.48 -2.68 -14.25
C GLU A 147 3.69 -3.92 -13.81
N ILE A 148 2.36 -3.84 -13.75
CA ILE A 148 1.49 -4.97 -13.43
C ILE A 148 1.59 -6.05 -14.52
N ALA A 149 1.59 -5.65 -15.79
CA ALA A 149 1.67 -6.58 -16.92
C ALA A 149 2.93 -7.48 -16.92
N LYS A 150 4.01 -7.05 -16.24
CA LYS A 150 5.21 -7.89 -16.07
C LYS A 150 4.98 -9.15 -15.23
N TYR A 151 3.95 -9.15 -14.40
CA TYR A 151 3.69 -10.21 -13.42
C TYR A 151 2.43 -11.02 -13.70
N VAL A 152 1.56 -10.58 -14.62
CA VAL A 152 0.27 -11.20 -14.88
C VAL A 152 0.18 -11.79 -16.28
N ILE A 153 -0.52 -12.91 -16.40
CA ILE A 153 -0.68 -13.65 -17.66
C ILE A 153 -2.09 -13.51 -18.27
N ASN A 154 -3.00 -12.86 -17.58
CA ASN A 154 -4.37 -12.70 -18.04
C ASN A 154 -4.77 -11.22 -18.11
N SER A 155 -5.84 -10.94 -18.88
CA SER A 155 -6.37 -9.59 -19.12
C SER A 155 -7.65 -9.27 -18.34
N LYS A 156 -7.95 -10.04 -17.29
CA LYS A 156 -9.20 -9.90 -16.52
C LYS A 156 -9.07 -8.86 -15.40
N TRP A 157 -8.47 -7.74 -15.70
CA TRP A 157 -8.26 -6.68 -14.73
C TRP A 157 -8.35 -5.31 -15.39
N ASN A 158 -8.68 -4.32 -14.58
CA ASN A 158 -8.63 -2.91 -14.93
C ASN A 158 -7.91 -2.14 -13.83
N LEU A 159 -7.24 -1.05 -14.20
CA LEU A 159 -6.68 -0.09 -13.26
C LEU A 159 -7.43 1.24 -13.38
N ASN A 160 -8.12 1.62 -12.32
CA ASN A 160 -8.77 2.92 -12.24
C ASN A 160 -7.76 3.97 -11.76
N LEU A 161 -7.62 5.05 -12.52
CA LEU A 161 -6.66 6.12 -12.29
C LEU A 161 -7.31 7.42 -11.78
N ASP A 162 -8.65 7.46 -11.61
CA ASP A 162 -9.39 8.71 -11.36
C ASP A 162 -9.44 9.10 -9.88
N TYR A 163 -9.49 8.12 -8.98
CA TYR A 163 -9.73 8.36 -7.54
C TYR A 163 -8.46 8.61 -6.71
N HIS A 164 -7.43 9.20 -7.31
CA HIS A 164 -6.16 9.50 -6.65
C HIS A 164 -6.19 10.74 -5.73
N PHE A 165 -7.22 11.62 -5.81
CA PHE A 165 -7.38 12.83 -4.98
C PHE A 165 -6.18 13.80 -5.01
N GLY A 166 -5.53 13.92 -6.17
CA GLY A 166 -4.34 14.76 -6.35
C GLY A 166 -3.00 14.01 -6.22
N GLY A 167 -3.02 12.69 -5.93
CA GLY A 167 -1.84 11.81 -5.91
C GLY A 167 -1.50 11.24 -4.55
N TYR A 168 -0.29 10.69 -4.43
CA TYR A 168 0.16 10.00 -3.22
C TYR A 168 0.01 10.86 -1.96
N ALA A 169 -0.63 10.32 -0.94
CA ALA A 169 -0.88 10.97 0.34
C ALA A 169 -1.57 12.36 0.23
N LYS A 170 -2.20 12.68 -0.90
CA LYS A 170 -3.08 13.85 -1.01
C LYS A 170 -4.50 13.47 -0.62
N VAL A 171 -5.17 14.40 0.08
CA VAL A 171 -6.55 14.26 0.54
C VAL A 171 -7.28 15.59 0.38
N ASN A 172 -8.60 15.52 0.25
CA ASN A 172 -9.51 16.67 0.28
C ASN A 172 -10.65 16.40 1.29
N SER A 173 -11.55 17.37 1.48
CA SER A 173 -12.67 17.22 2.39
C SER A 173 -13.58 16.07 2.00
N ALA A 174 -13.93 15.91 0.72
CA ALA A 174 -14.83 14.86 0.27
C ALA A 174 -14.33 13.44 0.64
N LEU A 175 -13.01 13.19 0.49
CA LEU A 175 -12.42 11.92 0.90
C LEU A 175 -12.47 11.73 2.42
N ILE A 176 -12.16 12.79 3.20
CA ILE A 176 -12.17 12.71 4.66
C ILE A 176 -13.60 12.48 5.17
N ASP A 177 -14.58 13.20 4.63
CA ASP A 177 -15.99 13.05 4.98
C ASP A 177 -16.48 11.62 4.69
N PHE A 178 -16.10 11.05 3.53
CA PHE A 178 -16.41 9.66 3.19
C PHE A 178 -15.77 8.66 4.16
N ILE A 179 -14.49 8.82 4.49
CA ILE A 179 -13.78 7.94 5.44
C ILE A 179 -14.48 7.95 6.80
N ASN A 180 -14.84 9.15 7.29
CA ASN A 180 -15.53 9.31 8.57
C ASN A 180 -16.96 8.72 8.53
N TYR A 181 -17.70 8.98 7.45
CA TYR A 181 -19.02 8.39 7.22
C TYR A 181 -18.94 6.86 7.21
N PHE A 182 -18.01 6.29 6.43
CA PHE A 182 -17.82 4.84 6.31
C PHE A 182 -17.51 4.19 7.67
N LYS A 183 -16.60 4.80 8.44
CA LYS A 183 -16.29 4.36 9.80
C LYS A 183 -17.51 4.42 10.72
N THR A 184 -18.31 5.49 10.64
CA THR A 184 -19.49 5.67 11.50
C THR A 184 -20.57 4.61 11.21
N ILE A 185 -20.81 4.30 9.95
CA ILE A 185 -21.88 3.39 9.54
C ILE A 185 -21.46 1.92 9.61
N HIS A 186 -20.24 1.62 9.18
CA HIS A 186 -19.76 0.24 9.06
C HIS A 186 -18.80 -0.19 10.18
N HIS A 187 -18.37 0.72 11.05
CA HIS A 187 -17.39 0.48 12.12
C HIS A 187 -16.03 -0.01 11.59
N ILE A 188 -15.70 0.27 10.33
CA ILE A 188 -14.45 -0.09 9.67
C ILE A 188 -13.65 1.19 9.41
N PRO A 189 -12.52 1.42 10.09
CA PRO A 189 -11.64 2.55 9.80
C PRO A 189 -10.91 2.34 8.48
N LEU A 190 -10.68 3.42 7.73
CA LEU A 190 -9.98 3.39 6.44
C LEU A 190 -8.75 4.30 6.49
N ASP A 191 -7.64 3.84 5.92
CA ASP A 191 -6.48 4.71 5.74
C ASP A 191 -6.73 5.73 4.60
N PRO A 192 -6.22 6.97 4.73
CA PRO A 192 -6.51 8.02 3.76
C PRO A 192 -5.67 7.95 2.48
N VAL A 193 -4.67 7.06 2.42
CA VAL A 193 -3.72 7.01 1.29
C VAL A 193 -4.15 5.97 0.26
N TYR A 194 -4.64 4.82 0.72
CA TYR A 194 -4.93 3.65 -0.10
C TYR A 194 -6.39 3.20 0.01
N THR A 195 -6.77 2.58 1.13
CA THR A 195 -8.08 1.91 1.27
C THR A 195 -9.24 2.89 1.25
N GLY A 196 -9.09 4.08 1.81
CA GLY A 196 -10.11 5.13 1.75
C GLY A 196 -10.38 5.60 0.32
N LYS A 197 -9.34 5.79 -0.49
CA LYS A 197 -9.49 6.16 -1.91
C LYS A 197 -10.12 5.05 -2.73
N MET A 198 -9.68 3.81 -2.51
CA MET A 198 -10.25 2.65 -3.17
C MET A 198 -11.73 2.50 -2.87
N LEU A 199 -12.12 2.54 -1.60
CA LEU A 199 -13.52 2.38 -1.21
C LEU A 199 -14.40 3.56 -1.65
N PHE A 200 -13.86 4.79 -1.64
CA PHE A 200 -14.56 5.93 -2.25
C PHE A 200 -14.84 5.67 -3.73
N GLY A 201 -13.81 5.25 -4.48
CA GLY A 201 -13.97 4.96 -5.90
C GLY A 201 -14.89 3.79 -6.18
N LEU A 202 -14.81 2.74 -5.37
CA LEU A 202 -15.72 1.59 -5.48
C LEU A 202 -17.17 2.01 -5.23
N TRP A 203 -17.41 2.82 -4.19
CA TRP A 203 -18.73 3.35 -3.86
C TRP A 203 -19.32 4.18 -5.01
N ASP A 204 -18.53 5.11 -5.54
CA ASP A 204 -18.93 5.96 -6.69
C ASP A 204 -19.22 5.11 -7.94
N LEU A 205 -18.45 4.04 -8.19
CA LEU A 205 -18.73 3.12 -9.30
C LEU A 205 -20.03 2.32 -9.09
N ILE A 206 -20.35 1.95 -7.86
CA ILE A 206 -21.63 1.28 -7.53
C ILE A 206 -22.80 2.24 -7.76
N GLU A 207 -22.69 3.49 -7.32
CA GLU A 207 -23.74 4.50 -7.53
C GLU A 207 -23.95 4.85 -9.02
N LYS A 208 -22.91 4.67 -9.84
CA LYS A 208 -22.96 4.86 -11.30
C LYS A 208 -23.41 3.62 -12.09
N ASP A 209 -23.93 2.60 -11.41
CA ASP A 209 -24.35 1.31 -12.04
C ASP A 209 -23.23 0.65 -12.90
N TYR A 210 -21.95 0.85 -12.54
CA TYR A 210 -20.81 0.22 -13.24
C TYR A 210 -20.85 -1.30 -13.16
N PHE A 211 -21.31 -1.82 -12.03
CA PHE A 211 -21.46 -3.25 -11.79
C PHE A 211 -22.87 -3.71 -12.14
N ARG A 212 -22.98 -4.93 -12.70
CA ARG A 212 -24.28 -5.54 -12.89
C ARG A 212 -24.96 -5.75 -11.53
N ARG A 213 -26.27 -5.48 -11.45
CA ARG A 213 -27.05 -5.75 -10.23
C ARG A 213 -26.93 -7.20 -9.81
N GLY A 214 -26.69 -7.44 -8.54
CA GLY A 214 -26.47 -8.77 -7.97
C GLY A 214 -25.02 -9.24 -8.05
N SER A 215 -24.08 -8.45 -8.58
CA SER A 215 -22.65 -8.78 -8.52
C SER A 215 -22.14 -8.84 -7.09
N THR A 216 -21.33 -9.84 -6.80
CA THR A 216 -20.59 -9.97 -5.54
C THR A 216 -19.20 -9.35 -5.70
N ILE A 217 -18.85 -8.41 -4.82
CA ILE A 217 -17.61 -7.65 -4.89
C ILE A 217 -16.82 -7.86 -3.59
N ILE A 218 -15.58 -8.29 -3.71
CA ILE A 218 -14.61 -8.35 -2.60
C ILE A 218 -13.78 -7.07 -2.61
N ALA A 219 -13.75 -6.34 -1.51
CA ALA A 219 -12.87 -5.20 -1.31
C ALA A 219 -11.75 -5.57 -0.32
N ILE A 220 -10.51 -5.54 -0.79
CA ILE A 220 -9.35 -5.89 0.05
C ILE A 220 -8.95 -4.70 0.92
N HIS A 221 -9.16 -4.83 2.22
CA HIS A 221 -8.66 -3.87 3.21
C HIS A 221 -7.25 -4.28 3.68
N SER A 222 -6.23 -3.70 3.07
CA SER A 222 -4.82 -4.06 3.30
C SER A 222 -4.18 -3.38 4.52
N GLY A 223 -4.97 -2.76 5.41
CA GLY A 223 -4.46 -2.08 6.62
C GLY A 223 -4.06 -0.62 6.37
N GLY A 224 -2.91 -0.19 6.90
CA GLY A 224 -2.39 1.17 6.74
C GLY A 224 -2.92 2.17 7.78
N LEU A 225 -3.65 1.72 8.80
CA LEU A 225 -4.33 2.58 9.78
C LEU A 225 -3.36 3.40 10.64
N GLN A 226 -2.12 2.95 10.81
CA GLN A 226 -1.09 3.71 11.51
C GLN A 226 -0.75 5.04 10.80
N GLY A 227 -1.11 5.18 9.53
CA GLY A 227 -0.96 6.42 8.77
C GLY A 227 -1.96 7.52 9.13
N ILE A 228 -3.07 7.19 9.82
CA ILE A 228 -4.14 8.13 10.16
C ILE A 228 -3.62 9.25 11.05
N GLU A 229 -2.87 8.94 12.10
CA GLU A 229 -2.32 9.94 13.01
C GLU A 229 -1.42 10.94 12.28
N GLY A 230 -0.47 10.46 11.47
CA GLY A 230 0.40 11.32 10.67
C GLY A 230 -0.37 12.18 9.66
N MET A 231 -1.46 11.66 9.09
CA MET A 231 -2.34 12.45 8.24
C MET A 231 -3.08 13.51 9.03
N ASN A 232 -3.64 13.18 10.20
CA ASN A 232 -4.34 14.14 11.06
C ASN A 232 -3.44 15.30 11.47
N GLN A 233 -2.19 15.04 11.85
CA GLN A 233 -1.21 16.10 12.13
C GLN A 233 -1.02 17.03 10.91
N ARG A 234 -0.97 16.47 9.72
CA ARG A 234 -0.75 17.21 8.46
C ARG A 234 -1.94 18.05 8.03
N ILE A 235 -3.19 17.59 8.28
CA ILE A 235 -4.42 18.27 7.86
C ILE A 235 -5.04 19.14 8.95
N LYS A 236 -4.50 19.11 10.17
CA LYS A 236 -5.00 19.89 11.32
C LYS A 236 -5.25 21.35 10.99
N ASN A 237 -4.30 22.00 10.28
CA ASN A 237 -4.41 23.40 9.90
C ASN A 237 -5.51 23.69 8.85
N LYS A 238 -6.12 22.66 8.28
CA LYS A 238 -7.23 22.77 7.33
C LYS A 238 -8.60 22.58 7.98
N GLY A 239 -8.64 22.39 9.30
CA GLY A 239 -9.88 22.09 10.02
C GLY A 239 -10.46 20.71 9.70
N LEU A 240 -9.66 19.80 9.15
CA LEU A 240 -10.05 18.44 8.81
C LEU A 240 -9.50 17.45 9.82
N GLN A 241 -10.25 16.38 10.07
CA GLN A 241 -9.85 15.29 10.96
C GLN A 241 -10.44 13.96 10.49
N ILE A 242 -9.62 12.91 10.52
CA ILE A 242 -10.07 11.53 10.37
C ILE A 242 -10.33 10.98 11.78
N LEU A 243 -11.52 10.43 11.97
CA LEU A 243 -11.98 9.89 13.25
C LEU A 243 -11.26 8.58 13.63
#